data_685cad26c85b6b54fa748250e1a96a51
#
_entry.id   685cad26c85b6b54fa748250e1a96a51
#
_cell.length_a   1.000
_cell.length_b   1.000
_cell.length_c   1.000
_cell.angle_alpha   90.00
_cell.angle_beta   90.00
_cell.angle_gamma   90.00
#
_symmetry.space_group_name_H-M   'P 1'
#
loop_
_entity.id
_entity.type
_entity.pdbx_description
1 polymer ?
#
loop_
_entity_poly.entity_id
_entity_poly.type
_entity_poly.pdbx_seq_one_letter_code
_entity_poly.pdbx_strand_id
1 'polypeptide(L)'
;QHIIIYTMFEQKIKENQNLSESDLRHLRLLAKSFPSIASASTEIINLEAILNLPKGTEHFLSDIHGENEAFQHILKNASGSIKRKVNDVFGASLREAEKRNLCTLIYYPKEKLRKIKKEDTNINEWYMVTLNQLVKICQNVSSKYTRSKVRKALPKEFAYIIEELLHDTHESNKRGYFNQIISTIISTKRADEFIIAMCNLIQQLAIDSLHIVGDIYDRGQGAHIILDTLCTYHNVDIQWGNHD
;
A
#
# COMPACT_ATOMS: atom_id res chain seq x y z
N GLN A 1 -13.20 -17.50 21.27
CA GLN A 1 -14.29 -16.93 20.45
C GLN A 1 -14.58 -17.79 19.20
N HIS A 2 -13.56 -18.31 18.48
CA HIS A 2 -13.74 -19.14 17.27
C HIS A 2 -14.43 -20.48 17.52
N ILE A 3 -14.16 -21.12 18.64
CA ILE A 3 -14.80 -22.40 19.02
C ILE A 3 -16.31 -22.20 19.24
N ILE A 4 -16.72 -21.09 19.82
CA ILE A 4 -18.13 -20.78 20.10
C ILE A 4 -18.92 -20.58 18.79
N ILE A 5 -18.36 -19.93 17.80
CA ILE A 5 -19.00 -19.72 16.48
C ILE A 5 -19.16 -21.05 15.75
N TYR A 6 -18.13 -21.91 15.78
CA TYR A 6 -18.19 -23.24 15.17
C TYR A 6 -19.24 -24.13 15.84
N THR A 7 -19.29 -24.11 17.18
CA THR A 7 -20.29 -24.87 17.95
C THR A 7 -21.73 -24.36 17.72
N MET A 8 -21.92 -23.05 17.58
CA MET A 8 -23.22 -22.46 17.23
C MET A 8 -23.65 -22.80 15.79
N PHE A 9 -22.69 -22.88 14.85
CA PHE A 9 -22.99 -23.32 13.49
C PHE A 9 -23.34 -24.81 13.42
N GLU A 10 -22.61 -25.67 14.14
CA GLU A 10 -22.95 -27.10 14.25
C GLU A 10 -24.29 -27.34 14.96
N GLN A 11 -24.61 -26.55 16.00
CA GLN A 11 -25.94 -26.61 16.63
C GLN A 11 -27.05 -26.18 15.68
N LYS A 12 -26.89 -25.07 14.94
CA LYS A 12 -27.87 -24.64 13.92
C LYS A 12 -28.02 -25.65 12.77
N ILE A 13 -26.97 -26.34 12.38
CA ILE A 13 -27.04 -27.41 11.36
C ILE A 13 -27.74 -28.64 11.91
N LYS A 14 -27.59 -28.96 13.22
CA LYS A 14 -28.27 -30.06 13.88
C LYS A 14 -29.76 -29.77 14.18
N GLU A 15 -30.10 -28.49 14.38
CA GLU A 15 -31.51 -28.04 14.54
C GLU A 15 -32.22 -27.87 13.17
N ASN A 16 -31.75 -28.54 12.14
CA ASN A 16 -32.04 -28.44 10.71
C ASN A 16 -33.52 -28.68 10.35
N GLN A 17 -34.44 -27.92 10.94
CA GLN A 17 -35.87 -28.02 10.58
C GLN A 17 -36.58 -26.69 10.32
N ASN A 18 -35.97 -25.50 10.52
CA ASN A 18 -36.68 -24.26 10.24
C ASN A 18 -35.74 -23.14 9.75
N LEU A 19 -35.14 -23.28 8.55
CA LEU A 19 -34.62 -22.14 7.84
C LEU A 19 -35.80 -21.26 7.41
N SER A 20 -35.78 -19.99 7.80
CA SER A 20 -36.79 -19.04 7.33
C SER A 20 -36.72 -18.87 5.81
N GLU A 21 -37.78 -18.40 5.19
CA GLU A 21 -37.80 -18.13 3.75
C GLU A 21 -36.74 -17.07 3.37
N SER A 22 -36.45 -16.13 4.27
CA SER A 22 -35.38 -15.14 4.16
C SER A 22 -34.00 -15.82 4.13
N ASP A 23 -33.73 -16.78 5.00
CA ASP A 23 -32.44 -17.50 5.03
C ASP A 23 -32.27 -18.33 3.77
N LEU A 24 -33.29 -18.99 3.30
CA LEU A 24 -33.25 -19.74 2.02
C LEU A 24 -32.99 -18.84 0.84
N ARG A 25 -33.58 -17.65 0.78
CA ARG A 25 -33.33 -16.66 -0.25
C ARG A 25 -31.87 -16.18 -0.22
N HIS A 26 -31.34 -15.91 0.98
CA HIS A 26 -29.95 -15.51 1.17
C HIS A 26 -28.99 -16.62 0.72
N LEU A 27 -29.21 -17.85 1.14
CA LEU A 27 -28.40 -19.02 0.74
C LEU A 27 -28.43 -19.25 -0.77
N ARG A 28 -29.60 -19.07 -1.43
CA ARG A 28 -29.68 -19.14 -2.89
C ARG A 28 -28.88 -18.07 -3.63
N LEU A 29 -28.77 -16.86 -3.03
CA LEU A 29 -27.90 -15.80 -3.58
C LEU A 29 -26.43 -16.16 -3.40
N LEU A 30 -26.02 -16.64 -2.23
CA LEU A 30 -24.66 -17.11 -1.98
C LEU A 30 -24.27 -18.28 -2.89
N ALA A 31 -25.18 -19.22 -3.14
CA ALA A 31 -24.93 -20.36 -4.00
C ALA A 31 -24.64 -19.99 -5.47
N LYS A 32 -25.03 -18.78 -5.92
CA LYS A 32 -24.64 -18.28 -7.25
C LYS A 32 -23.14 -17.97 -7.32
N SER A 33 -22.55 -17.46 -6.24
CA SER A 33 -21.13 -17.15 -6.15
C SER A 33 -20.29 -18.34 -5.72
N PHE A 34 -20.87 -19.21 -4.87
CA PHE A 34 -20.21 -20.37 -4.28
C PHE A 34 -21.04 -21.65 -4.56
N PRO A 35 -21.00 -22.16 -5.80
CA PRO A 35 -21.91 -23.23 -6.24
C PRO A 35 -21.58 -24.62 -5.68
N SER A 36 -20.47 -24.77 -4.99
CA SER A 36 -20.03 -26.03 -4.40
C SER A 36 -19.47 -25.87 -2.98
N ILE A 37 -19.49 -26.93 -2.18
CA ILE A 37 -18.84 -26.97 -0.87
C ILE A 37 -17.35 -26.61 -0.99
N ALA A 38 -16.67 -27.10 -2.01
CA ALA A 38 -15.25 -26.79 -2.24
C ALA A 38 -15.02 -25.29 -2.46
N SER A 39 -15.84 -24.64 -3.31
CA SER A 39 -15.72 -23.19 -3.55
C SER A 39 -16.03 -22.37 -2.30
N ALA A 40 -17.06 -22.73 -1.56
CA ALA A 40 -17.43 -22.08 -0.29
C ALA A 40 -16.33 -22.26 0.77
N SER A 41 -15.80 -23.48 0.93
CA SER A 41 -14.71 -23.76 1.88
C SER A 41 -13.43 -22.99 1.54
N THR A 42 -13.08 -22.90 0.25
CA THR A 42 -11.92 -22.12 -0.20
C THR A 42 -12.07 -20.65 0.16
N GLU A 43 -13.26 -20.09 -0.04
CA GLU A 43 -13.50 -18.68 0.32
C GLU A 43 -13.49 -18.46 1.84
N ILE A 44 -14.05 -19.38 2.63
CA ILE A 44 -13.97 -19.32 4.09
C ILE A 44 -12.51 -19.32 4.56
N ILE A 45 -11.67 -20.22 4.02
CA ILE A 45 -10.24 -20.26 4.33
C ILE A 45 -9.55 -18.94 3.97
N ASN A 46 -9.88 -18.37 2.80
CA ASN A 46 -9.34 -17.09 2.36
C ASN A 46 -9.74 -15.95 3.31
N LEU A 47 -11.02 -15.83 3.64
CA LEU A 47 -11.54 -14.80 4.54
C LEU A 47 -10.99 -14.93 5.97
N GLU A 48 -10.93 -16.13 6.50
CA GLU A 48 -10.29 -16.41 7.81
C GLU A 48 -8.82 -15.99 7.83
N ALA A 49 -8.08 -16.29 6.76
CA ALA A 49 -6.69 -15.85 6.64
C ALA A 49 -6.58 -14.31 6.59
N ILE A 50 -7.47 -13.64 5.85
CA ILE A 50 -7.51 -12.17 5.75
C ILE A 50 -7.80 -11.53 7.11
N LEU A 51 -8.70 -12.09 7.91
CA LEU A 51 -9.03 -11.60 9.25
C LEU A 51 -7.82 -11.62 10.22
N ASN A 52 -6.82 -12.45 9.94
CA ASN A 52 -5.59 -12.55 10.72
C ASN A 52 -4.45 -11.66 10.20
N LEU A 53 -4.65 -10.92 9.10
CA LEU A 53 -3.66 -9.95 8.64
C LEU A 53 -3.59 -8.74 9.60
N PRO A 54 -2.40 -8.11 9.71
CA PRO A 54 -2.30 -6.82 10.39
C PRO A 54 -3.24 -5.80 9.76
N LYS A 55 -3.86 -4.96 10.59
CA LYS A 55 -4.71 -3.89 10.07
C LYS A 55 -3.91 -2.92 9.18
N GLY A 56 -4.55 -2.45 8.12
CA GLY A 56 -4.06 -1.35 7.30
C GLY A 56 -3.87 -0.08 8.14
N THR A 57 -3.07 0.85 7.62
CA THR A 57 -2.93 2.16 8.26
C THR A 57 -4.05 3.06 7.75
N GLU A 58 -4.89 3.52 8.66
CA GLU A 58 -5.91 4.53 8.40
C GLU A 58 -5.33 5.91 8.70
N HIS A 59 -5.64 6.88 7.84
CA HIS A 59 -5.14 8.23 7.93
C HIS A 59 -6.32 9.20 7.99
N PHE A 60 -6.43 9.94 9.09
CA PHE A 60 -7.50 10.91 9.33
C PHE A 60 -6.94 12.33 9.16
N LEU A 61 -7.60 13.14 8.35
CA LEU A 61 -7.26 14.55 8.13
C LEU A 61 -8.51 15.40 8.30
N SER A 62 -8.37 16.53 9.01
CA SER A 62 -9.40 17.56 9.16
C SER A 62 -8.80 18.94 8.90
N ASP A 63 -9.63 19.96 8.81
CA ASP A 63 -9.23 21.38 8.76
C ASP A 63 -8.23 21.67 7.62
N ILE A 64 -8.49 21.13 6.44
CA ILE A 64 -7.62 21.27 5.28
C ILE A 64 -7.69 22.69 4.70
N HIS A 65 -8.89 23.28 4.70
CA HIS A 65 -9.15 24.69 4.38
C HIS A 65 -8.50 25.19 3.08
N GLY A 66 -8.46 24.35 2.04
CA GLY A 66 -7.88 24.72 0.75
C GLY A 66 -6.34 24.83 0.71
N GLU A 67 -5.64 24.44 1.78
CA GLU A 67 -4.18 24.49 1.90
C GLU A 67 -3.52 23.33 1.17
N ASN A 68 -3.55 23.39 -0.17
CA ASN A 68 -3.12 22.29 -1.04
C ASN A 68 -1.66 21.85 -0.82
N GLU A 69 -0.71 22.76 -0.63
CA GLU A 69 0.70 22.40 -0.48
C GLU A 69 0.94 21.59 0.78
N ALA A 70 0.34 22.01 1.91
CA ALA A 70 0.41 21.30 3.17
C ALA A 70 -0.27 19.92 3.06
N PHE A 71 -1.46 19.87 2.45
CA PHE A 71 -2.20 18.64 2.21
C PHE A 71 -1.40 17.65 1.38
N GLN A 72 -0.84 18.06 0.24
CA GLN A 72 -0.01 17.21 -0.60
C GLN A 72 1.23 16.70 0.14
N HIS A 73 1.87 17.55 0.96
CA HIS A 73 3.03 17.14 1.75
C HIS A 73 2.65 16.06 2.77
N ILE A 74 1.52 16.21 3.46
CA ILE A 74 1.01 15.25 4.44
C ILE A 74 0.68 13.92 3.78
N LEU A 75 0.04 13.93 2.61
CA LEU A 75 -0.23 12.71 1.84
C LEU A 75 1.06 11.98 1.45
N LYS A 76 2.03 12.70 0.88
CA LYS A 76 3.31 12.12 0.41
C LYS A 76 4.16 11.52 1.52
N ASN A 77 4.11 12.09 2.73
CA ASN A 77 4.86 11.56 3.87
C ASN A 77 4.03 10.59 4.74
N ALA A 78 2.73 10.45 4.43
CA ALA A 78 1.79 9.61 5.16
C ALA A 78 1.78 9.91 6.67
N SER A 79 1.73 11.20 7.04
CA SER A 79 1.84 11.69 8.41
C SER A 79 3.00 11.07 9.20
N GLY A 80 4.14 10.92 8.54
CA GLY A 80 5.35 10.34 9.12
C GLY A 80 5.37 8.81 9.18
N SER A 81 4.36 8.12 8.68
CA SER A 81 4.32 6.65 8.64
C SER A 81 5.48 6.08 7.81
N ILE A 82 5.79 6.69 6.66
CA ILE A 82 6.93 6.26 5.83
C ILE A 82 8.26 6.42 6.57
N LYS A 83 8.46 7.52 7.31
CA LYS A 83 9.67 7.72 8.12
C LYS A 83 9.81 6.64 9.18
N ARG A 84 8.73 6.26 9.85
CA ARG A 84 8.74 5.13 10.80
C ARG A 84 9.16 3.84 10.11
N LYS A 85 8.59 3.53 8.93
CA LYS A 85 8.94 2.33 8.16
C LYS A 85 10.40 2.31 7.73
N VAL A 86 10.97 3.44 7.31
CA VAL A 86 12.40 3.57 7.02
C VAL A 86 13.24 3.27 8.26
N ASN A 87 12.85 3.78 9.43
CA ASN A 87 13.53 3.48 10.69
C ASN A 87 13.40 2.01 11.09
N ASP A 88 12.23 1.40 10.94
CA ASP A 88 11.99 0.00 11.25
C ASP A 88 12.85 -0.93 10.38
N VAL A 89 12.97 -0.61 9.08
CA VAL A 89 13.72 -1.44 8.12
C VAL A 89 15.23 -1.31 8.31
N PHE A 90 15.72 -0.09 8.53
CA PHE A 90 17.15 0.17 8.50
C PHE A 90 17.79 0.35 9.88
N GLY A 91 17.02 0.71 10.92
CA GLY A 91 17.54 0.86 12.28
C GLY A 91 18.85 1.64 12.35
N ALA A 92 19.89 1.00 12.90
CA ALA A 92 21.25 1.56 12.97
C ALA A 92 22.09 1.34 11.71
N SER A 93 21.61 0.61 10.70
CA SER A 93 22.35 0.32 9.48
C SER A 93 22.50 1.51 8.53
N LEU A 94 21.66 2.53 8.69
CA LEU A 94 21.73 3.81 7.98
C LEU A 94 21.85 4.97 8.97
N ARG A 95 22.71 5.93 8.65
CA ARG A 95 22.81 7.18 9.41
C ARG A 95 21.53 8.02 9.24
N GLU A 96 21.22 8.86 10.21
CA GLU A 96 20.02 9.70 10.16
C GLU A 96 19.95 10.62 8.93
N ALA A 97 21.09 11.08 8.43
CA ALA A 97 21.15 11.88 7.19
C ALA A 97 20.75 11.05 5.96
N GLU A 98 21.16 9.78 5.89
CA GLU A 98 20.81 8.87 4.79
C GLU A 98 19.33 8.51 4.82
N LYS A 99 18.77 8.23 6.01
CA LYS A 99 17.33 8.01 6.19
C LYS A 99 16.51 9.21 5.77
N ARG A 100 16.93 10.45 6.15
CA ARG A 100 16.25 11.68 5.70
C ARG A 100 16.30 11.85 4.19
N ASN A 101 17.44 11.56 3.58
CA ASN A 101 17.59 11.61 2.13
C ASN A 101 16.68 10.60 1.42
N LEU A 102 16.59 9.38 1.93
CA LEU A 102 15.72 8.33 1.41
C LEU A 102 14.23 8.71 1.58
N CYS A 103 13.83 9.23 2.73
CA CYS A 103 12.48 9.76 2.93
C CYS A 103 12.15 10.89 1.93
N THR A 104 13.09 11.84 1.75
CA THR A 104 12.90 12.93 0.78
C THR A 104 12.74 12.40 -0.65
N LEU A 105 13.50 11.38 -1.02
CA LEU A 105 13.35 10.71 -2.31
C LEU A 105 11.95 10.07 -2.45
N ILE A 106 11.49 9.37 -1.43
CA ILE A 106 10.17 8.74 -1.46
C ILE A 106 9.07 9.79 -1.59
N TYR A 107 9.16 10.92 -0.87
CA TYR A 107 8.15 11.98 -0.90
C TYR A 107 8.14 12.77 -2.21
N TYR A 108 9.33 13.07 -2.75
CA TYR A 108 9.54 13.94 -3.91
C TYR A 108 10.53 13.33 -4.91
N PRO A 109 10.17 12.18 -5.54
CA PRO A 109 11.12 11.43 -6.34
C PRO A 109 11.65 12.21 -7.55
N LYS A 110 10.78 12.93 -8.26
CA LYS A 110 11.18 13.69 -9.47
C LYS A 110 12.15 14.82 -9.15
N GLU A 111 11.85 15.58 -8.10
CA GLU A 111 12.66 16.72 -7.65
C GLU A 111 14.03 16.24 -7.12
N LYS A 112 14.01 15.19 -6.29
CA LYS A 112 15.24 14.63 -5.72
C LYS A 112 16.15 14.02 -6.78
N LEU A 113 15.59 13.28 -7.74
CA LEU A 113 16.36 12.72 -8.87
C LEU A 113 17.03 13.82 -9.70
N ARG A 114 16.32 14.91 -10.02
CA ARG A 114 16.92 16.04 -10.74
C ARG A 114 18.11 16.65 -10.01
N LYS A 115 18.03 16.75 -8.67
CA LYS A 115 19.12 17.27 -7.83
C LYS A 115 20.31 16.32 -7.84
N ILE A 116 20.09 15.04 -7.58
CA ILE A 116 21.15 14.02 -7.53
C ILE A 116 21.91 13.93 -8.84
N LYS A 117 21.22 13.94 -9.99
CA LYS A 117 21.86 13.90 -11.31
C LYS A 117 22.79 15.07 -11.60
N LYS A 118 22.64 16.19 -10.89
CA LYS A 118 23.54 17.35 -11.03
C LYS A 118 24.75 17.26 -10.11
N GLU A 119 24.63 16.55 -8.99
CA GLU A 119 25.61 16.56 -7.90
C GLU A 119 26.47 15.28 -7.86
N ASP A 120 25.94 14.15 -8.38
CA ASP A 120 26.58 12.84 -8.24
C ASP A 120 27.42 12.47 -9.47
N THR A 121 28.68 12.12 -9.21
CA THR A 121 29.65 11.67 -10.25
C THR A 121 29.55 10.16 -10.50
N ASN A 122 28.96 9.37 -9.58
CA ASN A 122 28.83 7.92 -9.70
C ASN A 122 27.36 7.47 -9.59
N ILE A 123 26.53 7.98 -10.49
CA ILE A 123 25.08 7.77 -10.47
C ILE A 123 24.67 6.29 -10.51
N ASN A 124 25.44 5.41 -11.16
CA ASN A 124 25.09 3.98 -11.27
C ASN A 124 25.20 3.26 -9.91
N GLU A 125 26.21 3.59 -9.12
CA GLU A 125 26.36 3.05 -7.77
C GLU A 125 25.22 3.55 -6.88
N TRP A 126 24.90 4.83 -6.96
CA TRP A 126 23.78 5.42 -6.25
C TRP A 126 22.44 4.72 -6.61
N TYR A 127 22.19 4.45 -7.91
CA TYR A 127 21.00 3.71 -8.33
C TYR A 127 20.96 2.32 -7.72
N MET A 128 22.08 1.58 -7.74
CA MET A 128 22.13 0.23 -7.18
C MET A 128 21.76 0.21 -5.69
N VAL A 129 22.35 1.12 -4.90
CA VAL A 129 22.07 1.22 -3.46
C VAL A 129 20.62 1.65 -3.22
N THR A 130 20.16 2.67 -3.93
CA THR A 130 18.82 3.25 -3.75
C THR A 130 17.72 2.25 -4.12
N LEU A 131 17.85 1.53 -5.23
CA LEU A 131 16.88 0.53 -5.66
C LEU A 131 16.76 -0.60 -4.63
N ASN A 132 17.89 -1.09 -4.11
CA ASN A 132 17.88 -2.08 -3.03
C ASN A 132 17.18 -1.57 -1.76
N GLN A 133 17.39 -0.29 -1.40
CA GLN A 133 16.72 0.31 -0.25
C GLN A 133 15.21 0.44 -0.47
N LEU A 134 14.78 0.91 -1.64
CA LEU A 134 13.36 1.06 -1.97
C LEU A 134 12.64 -0.29 -2.00
N VAL A 135 13.27 -1.35 -2.52
CA VAL A 135 12.69 -2.69 -2.50
C VAL A 135 12.43 -3.16 -1.07
N LYS A 136 13.41 -3.01 -0.16
CA LYS A 136 13.23 -3.38 1.26
C LYS A 136 12.08 -2.62 1.93
N ILE A 137 11.96 -1.31 1.67
CA ILE A 137 10.84 -0.52 2.21
C ILE A 137 9.52 -1.01 1.62
N CYS A 138 9.48 -1.24 0.29
CA CYS A 138 8.28 -1.72 -0.37
C CYS A 138 7.84 -3.10 0.15
N GLN A 139 8.77 -4.03 0.39
CA GLN A 139 8.50 -5.31 1.05
C GLN A 139 7.89 -5.11 2.44
N ASN A 140 8.43 -4.18 3.24
CA ASN A 140 7.91 -3.89 4.58
C ASN A 140 6.49 -3.30 4.54
N VAL A 141 6.22 -2.30 3.68
CA VAL A 141 4.89 -1.69 3.61
C VAL A 141 3.84 -2.63 3.00
N SER A 142 4.25 -3.54 2.11
CA SER A 142 3.37 -4.52 1.47
C SER A 142 3.04 -5.73 2.35
N SER A 143 3.87 -6.03 3.36
CA SER A 143 3.76 -7.26 4.17
C SER A 143 2.43 -7.42 4.92
N LYS A 144 1.72 -6.33 5.18
CA LYS A 144 0.42 -6.31 5.85
C LYS A 144 -0.78 -6.58 4.92
N TYR A 145 -0.56 -6.73 3.62
CA TYR A 145 -1.60 -6.91 2.62
C TYR A 145 -1.56 -8.29 1.98
N THR A 146 -2.70 -8.71 1.43
CA THR A 146 -2.74 -9.89 0.55
C THR A 146 -1.97 -9.62 -0.74
N ARG A 147 -1.41 -10.68 -1.34
CA ARG A 147 -0.76 -10.57 -2.66
C ARG A 147 -1.69 -9.96 -3.72
N SER A 148 -2.97 -10.32 -3.68
CA SER A 148 -3.98 -9.76 -4.60
C SER A 148 -4.11 -8.25 -4.47
N LYS A 149 -4.12 -7.72 -3.23
CA LYS A 149 -4.21 -6.27 -2.98
C LYS A 149 -2.94 -5.56 -3.47
N VAL A 150 -1.76 -6.10 -3.16
CA VAL A 150 -0.48 -5.55 -3.64
C VAL A 150 -0.42 -5.55 -5.16
N ARG A 151 -0.80 -6.66 -5.82
CA ARG A 151 -0.80 -6.79 -7.29
C ARG A 151 -1.69 -5.74 -7.97
N LYS A 152 -2.84 -5.40 -7.39
CA LYS A 152 -3.73 -4.35 -7.91
C LYS A 152 -3.11 -2.95 -7.83
N ALA A 153 -2.22 -2.72 -6.87
CA ALA A 153 -1.52 -1.44 -6.70
C ALA A 153 -0.26 -1.31 -7.58
N LEU A 154 0.23 -2.41 -8.17
CA LEU A 154 1.45 -2.38 -8.96
C LEU A 154 1.30 -1.49 -10.21
N PRO A 155 2.31 -0.65 -10.53
CA PRO A 155 2.33 0.12 -11.76
C PRO A 155 2.42 -0.83 -12.96
N LYS A 156 1.49 -0.72 -13.90
CA LYS A 156 1.33 -1.67 -15.04
C LYS A 156 2.64 -1.95 -15.78
N GLU A 157 3.43 -0.91 -15.97
CA GLU A 157 4.68 -0.97 -16.75
C GLU A 157 5.76 -1.84 -16.09
N PHE A 158 5.81 -1.85 -14.76
CA PHE A 158 6.82 -2.57 -13.98
C PHE A 158 6.23 -3.68 -13.11
N ALA A 159 4.96 -4.02 -13.28
CA ALA A 159 4.23 -4.89 -12.37
C ALA A 159 4.95 -6.24 -12.16
N TYR A 160 5.33 -6.91 -13.23
CA TYR A 160 6.02 -8.19 -13.15
C TYR A 160 7.37 -8.08 -12.42
N ILE A 161 8.17 -7.06 -12.77
CA ILE A 161 9.51 -6.86 -12.19
C ILE A 161 9.41 -6.55 -10.69
N ILE A 162 8.47 -5.67 -10.31
CA ILE A 162 8.26 -5.33 -8.90
C ILE A 162 7.74 -6.55 -8.13
N GLU A 163 6.81 -7.31 -8.70
CA GLU A 163 6.29 -8.52 -8.07
C GLU A 163 7.42 -9.52 -7.77
N GLU A 164 8.34 -9.76 -8.72
CA GLU A 164 9.51 -10.60 -8.50
C GLU A 164 10.41 -10.08 -7.38
N LEU A 165 10.69 -8.76 -7.38
CA LEU A 165 11.52 -8.14 -6.34
C LEU A 165 10.87 -8.14 -4.94
N LEU A 166 9.54 -8.15 -4.85
CA LEU A 166 8.83 -8.19 -3.57
C LEU A 166 8.76 -9.61 -2.98
N HIS A 167 8.82 -10.65 -3.81
CA HIS A 167 8.68 -12.05 -3.37
C HIS A 167 10.00 -12.74 -3.07
N ASP A 168 11.13 -12.06 -3.21
CA ASP A 168 12.40 -12.62 -2.82
C ASP A 168 12.49 -12.70 -1.28
N THR A 169 12.27 -13.92 -0.77
CA THR A 169 12.67 -14.29 0.57
C THR A 169 14.19 -14.50 0.54
N HIS A 170 14.93 -13.85 1.39
CA HIS A 170 16.39 -13.85 1.62
C HIS A 170 17.19 -15.15 1.36
N GLU A 171 16.73 -16.01 0.48
CA GLU A 171 17.41 -17.22 0.07
C GLU A 171 18.64 -16.86 -0.79
N SER A 172 19.80 -17.25 -0.33
CA SER A 172 21.10 -17.00 -0.95
C SER A 172 21.15 -17.35 -2.45
N ASN A 173 20.31 -18.27 -2.89
CA ASN A 173 20.28 -18.80 -4.26
C ASN A 173 19.69 -17.81 -5.30
N LYS A 174 18.86 -16.85 -4.90
CA LYS A 174 18.25 -15.87 -5.80
C LYS A 174 18.94 -14.51 -5.82
N ARG A 175 19.93 -14.29 -4.97
CA ARG A 175 20.65 -13.00 -4.90
C ARG A 175 21.25 -12.57 -6.25
N GLY A 176 21.78 -13.52 -7.03
CA GLY A 176 22.29 -13.26 -8.38
C GLY A 176 21.20 -12.80 -9.34
N TYR A 177 20.04 -13.46 -9.32
CA TYR A 177 18.88 -13.09 -10.13
C TYR A 177 18.37 -11.67 -9.79
N PHE A 178 18.22 -11.36 -8.52
CA PHE A 178 17.81 -10.06 -8.02
C PHE A 178 18.77 -8.93 -8.44
N ASN A 179 20.07 -9.14 -8.23
CA ASN A 179 21.09 -8.18 -8.67
C ASN A 179 21.10 -8.00 -10.19
N GLN A 180 20.84 -9.06 -10.96
CA GLN A 180 20.74 -8.97 -12.41
C GLN A 180 19.54 -8.12 -12.86
N ILE A 181 18.39 -8.26 -12.20
CA ILE A 181 17.21 -7.39 -12.47
C ILE A 181 17.60 -5.91 -12.27
N ILE A 182 18.16 -5.57 -11.10
CA ILE A 182 18.53 -4.19 -10.79
C ILE A 182 19.59 -3.66 -11.78
N SER A 183 20.63 -4.46 -12.08
CA SER A 183 21.66 -4.08 -13.05
C SER A 183 21.08 -3.84 -14.44
N THR A 184 20.08 -4.64 -14.85
CA THR A 184 19.40 -4.49 -16.14
C THR A 184 18.54 -3.23 -16.18
N ILE A 185 17.83 -2.89 -15.10
CA ILE A 185 17.08 -1.63 -15.00
C ILE A 185 18.02 -0.42 -15.19
N ILE A 186 19.22 -0.47 -14.60
CA ILE A 186 20.22 0.61 -14.72
C ILE A 186 20.79 0.66 -16.14
N SER A 187 21.21 -0.48 -16.69
CA SER A 187 21.83 -0.54 -18.03
C SER A 187 20.88 -0.15 -19.16
N THR A 188 19.58 -0.42 -18.99
CA THR A 188 18.52 0.01 -19.92
C THR A 188 18.09 1.46 -19.74
N LYS A 189 18.72 2.20 -18.82
CA LYS A 189 18.44 3.62 -18.49
C LYS A 189 17.01 3.87 -17.97
N ARG A 190 16.38 2.84 -17.36
CA ARG A 190 15.03 2.92 -16.82
C ARG A 190 14.99 3.15 -15.30
N ALA A 191 16.17 3.43 -14.67
CA ALA A 191 16.30 3.56 -13.22
C ALA A 191 15.45 4.71 -12.64
N ASP A 192 15.40 5.87 -13.30
CA ASP A 192 14.59 7.01 -12.82
C ASP A 192 13.12 6.69 -12.77
N GLU A 193 12.59 6.14 -13.86
CA GLU A 193 11.17 5.78 -13.98
C GLU A 193 10.81 4.69 -12.98
N PHE A 194 11.69 3.72 -12.80
CA PHE A 194 11.50 2.65 -11.84
C PHE A 194 11.52 3.17 -10.39
N ILE A 195 12.45 4.08 -10.04
CA ILE A 195 12.49 4.72 -8.73
C ILE A 195 11.20 5.51 -8.46
N ILE A 196 10.73 6.30 -9.44
CA ILE A 196 9.48 7.05 -9.31
C ILE A 196 8.31 6.09 -9.08
N ALA A 197 8.23 5.01 -9.85
CA ALA A 197 7.19 3.99 -9.71
C ALA A 197 7.21 3.33 -8.32
N MET A 198 8.40 2.96 -7.83
CA MET A 198 8.58 2.39 -6.49
C MET A 198 8.20 3.36 -5.37
N CYS A 199 8.60 4.64 -5.48
CA CYS A 199 8.25 5.66 -4.50
C CYS A 199 6.72 5.88 -4.44
N ASN A 200 6.05 5.96 -5.59
CA ASN A 200 4.60 6.09 -5.66
C ASN A 200 3.89 4.86 -5.05
N LEU A 201 4.39 3.66 -5.35
CA LEU A 201 3.86 2.42 -4.76
C LEU A 201 4.01 2.39 -3.24
N ILE A 202 5.18 2.81 -2.71
CA ILE A 202 5.41 2.92 -1.26
C ILE A 202 4.44 3.91 -0.63
N GLN A 203 4.22 5.08 -1.23
CA GLN A 203 3.25 6.07 -0.75
C GLN A 203 1.83 5.48 -0.73
N GLN A 204 1.42 4.81 -1.80
CA GLN A 204 0.11 4.17 -1.92
C GLN A 204 -0.11 3.05 -0.89
N LEU A 205 0.89 2.20 -0.66
CA LEU A 205 0.80 1.08 0.29
C LEU A 205 1.03 1.50 1.75
N ALA A 206 1.59 2.68 2.00
CA ALA A 206 1.81 3.17 3.36
C ALA A 206 0.49 3.48 4.09
N ILE A 207 -0.51 3.99 3.35
CA ILE A 207 -1.85 4.30 3.85
C ILE A 207 -2.87 3.40 3.14
N ASP A 208 -3.67 2.71 3.93
CA ASP A 208 -4.73 1.84 3.41
C ASP A 208 -6.00 2.61 3.06
N SER A 209 -6.42 3.46 3.97
CA SER A 209 -7.62 4.30 3.83
C SER A 209 -7.34 5.72 4.32
N LEU A 210 -7.83 6.68 3.57
CA LEU A 210 -7.80 8.09 3.92
C LEU A 210 -9.21 8.53 4.31
N HIS A 211 -9.33 9.17 5.47
CA HIS A 211 -10.57 9.71 5.99
C HIS A 211 -10.44 11.23 6.10
N ILE A 212 -11.23 11.96 5.31
CA ILE A 212 -11.34 13.42 5.40
C ILE A 212 -12.50 13.72 6.33
N VAL A 213 -12.21 14.41 7.42
CA VAL A 213 -13.18 14.71 8.47
C VAL A 213 -13.64 16.18 8.37
N GLY A 214 -14.07 16.56 7.17
CA GLY A 214 -14.62 17.89 6.87
C GLY A 214 -13.59 19.02 6.72
N ASP A 215 -14.12 20.20 6.48
CA ASP A 215 -13.42 21.47 6.38
C ASP A 215 -12.35 21.51 5.26
N ILE A 216 -12.78 21.12 4.05
CA ILE A 216 -11.93 21.15 2.84
C ILE A 216 -11.78 22.59 2.31
N TYR A 217 -12.85 23.40 2.44
CA TYR A 217 -12.94 24.75 1.86
C TYR A 217 -12.57 25.86 2.87
N ASP A 218 -12.87 27.10 2.52
CA ASP A 218 -12.98 28.32 3.31
C ASP A 218 -11.76 29.26 3.35
N ARG A 219 -10.48 28.82 3.27
CA ARG A 219 -9.32 29.72 3.44
C ARG A 219 -8.38 29.75 2.25
N GLY A 220 -7.71 28.62 1.97
CA GLY A 220 -6.77 28.51 0.86
C GLY A 220 -7.46 28.42 -0.50
N GLN A 221 -6.74 28.78 -1.56
CA GLN A 221 -7.28 28.78 -2.93
C GLN A 221 -7.20 27.40 -3.60
N GLY A 222 -6.64 26.39 -2.92
CA GLY A 222 -6.32 25.09 -3.50
C GLY A 222 -7.38 24.01 -3.33
N ALA A 223 -8.60 24.32 -2.85
CA ALA A 223 -9.63 23.31 -2.58
C ALA A 223 -9.96 22.46 -3.82
N HIS A 224 -10.04 23.04 -5.02
CA HIS A 224 -10.28 22.30 -6.26
C HIS A 224 -9.15 21.29 -6.58
N ILE A 225 -7.89 21.63 -6.30
CA ILE A 225 -6.73 20.71 -6.51
C ILE A 225 -6.78 19.58 -5.49
N ILE A 226 -7.21 19.88 -4.26
CA ILE A 226 -7.40 18.88 -3.20
C ILE A 226 -8.48 17.88 -3.64
N LEU A 227 -9.63 18.37 -4.13
CA LEU A 227 -10.71 17.51 -4.60
C LEU A 227 -10.28 16.63 -5.79
N ASP A 228 -9.57 17.18 -6.77
CA ASP A 228 -9.01 16.39 -7.89
C ASP A 228 -8.08 15.28 -7.39
N THR A 229 -7.28 15.58 -6.37
CA THR A 229 -6.42 14.59 -5.72
C THR A 229 -7.25 13.50 -5.04
N LEU A 230 -8.28 13.88 -4.27
CA LEU A 230 -9.16 12.94 -3.57
C LEU A 230 -9.96 12.06 -4.53
N CYS A 231 -10.44 12.60 -5.66
CA CYS A 231 -11.14 11.83 -6.70
C CYS A 231 -10.30 10.72 -7.32
N THR A 232 -8.99 10.87 -7.30
CA THR A 232 -8.04 9.87 -7.83
C THR A 232 -7.36 9.03 -6.77
N TYR A 233 -7.62 9.31 -5.49
CA TYR A 233 -7.03 8.56 -4.39
C TYR A 233 -7.56 7.13 -4.34
N HIS A 234 -6.71 6.15 -4.01
CA HIS A 234 -7.02 4.73 -4.13
C HIS A 234 -8.11 4.23 -3.17
N ASN A 235 -8.27 4.86 -2.02
CA ASN A 235 -9.32 4.54 -1.04
C ASN A 235 -9.52 5.73 -0.10
N VAL A 236 -10.62 6.47 -0.27
CA VAL A 236 -10.93 7.66 0.52
C VAL A 236 -12.41 7.71 0.83
N ASP A 237 -12.75 8.14 2.02
CA ASP A 237 -14.08 8.64 2.36
C ASP A 237 -14.00 10.08 2.90
N ILE A 238 -15.09 10.80 2.75
CA ILE A 238 -15.17 12.21 3.07
C ILE A 238 -16.42 12.44 3.92
N GLN A 239 -16.23 13.02 5.09
CA GLN A 239 -17.30 13.51 5.91
C GLN A 239 -17.46 15.01 5.71
N TRP A 240 -18.67 15.49 5.93
CA TRP A 240 -19.04 16.88 5.84
C TRP A 240 -18.56 17.66 7.07
N GLY A 241 -17.91 18.81 6.87
CA GLY A 241 -17.57 19.79 7.89
C GLY A 241 -18.49 21.00 7.85
N ASN A 242 -18.34 21.92 8.77
CA ASN A 242 -19.17 23.14 8.81
C ASN A 242 -18.74 24.22 7.78
N HIS A 243 -17.55 24.03 7.15
CA HIS A 243 -17.01 24.88 6.10
C HIS A 243 -17.00 24.20 4.72
N ASP A 244 -17.85 23.21 4.49
CA ASP A 244 -17.94 22.49 3.21
C ASP A 244 -19.20 22.76 2.40
#